data_6f9ce805c5dc2a600c7e20e2215935fc
#
_entry.id   6f9ce805c5dc2a600c7e20e2215935fc
#
_cell.length_a   1.000
_cell.length_b   1.000
_cell.length_c   1.000
_cell.angle_alpha   90.00
_cell.angle_beta   90.00
_cell.angle_gamma   90.00
#
_symmetry.space_group_name_H-M   'P 1'
#
loop_
_entity.id
_entity.type
_entity.pdbx_description
1 polymer ?
#
loop_
_entity_poly.entity_id
_entity_poly.type
_entity_poly.pdbx_seq_one_letter_code
_entity_poly.pdbx_strand_id
1 'polypeptide(L)'
;MRAQASLACLMLAACGAEPIGSSATNQTEAASISTDVGTTADAPTTDAPTDGSGDASATADAPTSAPASTGEPATTDATTSEPTTGDPTGEPTPGAFCEPVPACDAPPPTLPGQEPESSGYSRGRDMFYVDGEPQWVLGKFTKWGFPADKDIVGGTVHVFLDRDCAGEWVELGTTVTTDDGDHPIVEGVEDSGGRVYFEIPADQALALGRHRVYMIEDSEWESAELLIDVVPAGAPFFISDVDGTLTTSENEEAWDFLNDTLPDANPFAAEALSLLASKGYRPGYITARPEWLDRRTREFLATRGFPRGIMHTTLIYEGAMGDSAALYKSGEFAQLRQKGLVPAWVFGNKDSDALAFDNAMIDPPDHRVFFQYTDATYGGRRIDSYEELLAEFELLPDLCDP
;
A
#
# COMPACT_ATOMS: atom_id res chain seq x y z
N MET A 1 30.39 -1.73 -2.04
CA MET A 1 30.89 -0.44 -1.49
C MET A 1 31.14 0.68 -2.53
N ARG A 2 31.68 0.47 -3.76
CA ARG A 2 31.88 1.57 -4.73
C ARG A 2 30.65 1.93 -5.59
N ALA A 3 29.68 1.07 -5.70
CA ALA A 3 28.47 1.30 -6.50
C ALA A 3 27.41 2.14 -5.78
N GLN A 4 27.35 2.10 -4.45
CA GLN A 4 26.38 2.85 -3.64
C GLN A 4 26.61 4.37 -3.65
N ALA A 5 27.86 4.83 -3.76
CA ALA A 5 28.19 6.26 -3.76
C ALA A 5 27.66 7.04 -4.99
N SER A 6 27.38 6.35 -6.10
CA SER A 6 26.92 7.02 -7.34
C SER A 6 25.41 7.26 -7.36
N LEU A 7 24.61 6.42 -6.71
CA LEU A 7 23.15 6.58 -6.65
C LEU A 7 22.77 7.78 -5.77
N ALA A 8 23.53 8.00 -4.70
CA ALA A 8 23.33 9.11 -3.78
C ALA A 8 23.55 10.50 -4.39
N CYS A 9 24.42 10.58 -5.39
CA CYS A 9 24.69 11.86 -6.07
C CYS A 9 23.52 12.32 -6.95
N LEU A 10 22.68 11.39 -7.42
CA LEU A 10 21.50 11.70 -8.24
C LEU A 10 20.33 12.24 -7.37
N MET A 11 20.22 11.75 -6.12
CA MET A 11 19.14 12.20 -5.22
C MET A 11 19.37 13.60 -4.65
N LEU A 12 20.64 14.01 -4.45
CA LEU A 12 20.98 15.34 -3.96
C LEU A 12 20.74 16.46 -4.99
N ALA A 13 20.66 16.12 -6.28
CA ALA A 13 20.34 17.08 -7.34
C ALA A 13 18.85 17.42 -7.43
N ALA A 14 17.97 16.58 -6.86
CA ALA A 14 16.52 16.79 -6.83
C ALA A 14 16.05 17.59 -5.59
N CYS A 15 16.86 17.66 -4.52
CA CYS A 15 16.59 18.51 -3.36
C CYS A 15 17.31 19.85 -3.53
N GLY A 16 16.63 20.85 -4.11
CA GLY A 16 17.16 22.20 -4.37
C GLY A 16 17.74 22.87 -3.12
N ALA A 17 19.04 22.67 -2.86
CA ALA A 17 19.79 23.42 -1.88
C ALA A 17 20.42 24.64 -2.57
N GLU A 18 19.90 25.83 -2.30
CA GLU A 18 20.56 27.06 -2.68
C GLU A 18 21.87 27.23 -1.89
N PRO A 19 22.98 27.65 -2.52
CA PRO A 19 24.23 27.90 -1.83
C PRO A 19 24.17 29.23 -1.10
N ILE A 20 24.47 29.24 0.19
CA ILE A 20 24.71 30.43 1.00
C ILE A 20 26.02 31.07 0.52
N GLY A 21 25.92 32.17 -0.19
CA GLY A 21 27.04 32.98 -0.62
C GLY A 21 27.15 34.25 0.23
N SER A 22 28.34 34.50 0.74
CA SER A 22 28.75 35.60 1.61
C SER A 22 28.79 36.96 0.92
N SER A 23 28.55 37.99 1.74
CA SER A 23 28.68 39.44 1.60
C SER A 23 29.76 40.01 0.66
N ALA A 24 29.41 41.07 -0.05
CA ALA A 24 30.09 42.38 0.03
C ALA A 24 29.46 43.46 -0.86
N THR A 25 29.00 44.52 -0.19
CA THR A 25 29.05 45.99 -0.47
C THR A 25 28.75 46.59 -1.84
N ASN A 26 27.74 47.51 -1.80
CA ASN A 26 27.64 48.85 -2.40
C ASN A 26 27.82 49.10 -3.91
N GLN A 27 26.83 49.60 -4.59
CA GLN A 27 26.55 51.03 -4.81
C GLN A 27 25.34 51.27 -5.73
N THR A 28 24.63 52.33 -5.43
CA THR A 28 23.61 53.10 -6.09
C THR A 28 23.81 53.32 -7.60
N GLU A 29 22.73 53.25 -8.39
CA GLU A 29 22.28 54.35 -9.24
C GLU A 29 20.89 54.07 -9.83
N ALA A 30 20.11 55.15 -9.83
CA ALA A 30 18.73 55.21 -10.35
C ALA A 30 18.74 55.66 -11.82
N ALA A 31 17.84 55.14 -12.60
CA ALA A 31 17.29 55.88 -13.74
C ALA A 31 15.93 55.30 -14.19
N SER A 32 15.03 56.20 -14.28
CA SER A 32 13.62 56.15 -14.58
C SER A 32 13.32 56.18 -16.10
N ILE A 33 11.99 56.02 -16.40
CA ILE A 33 11.27 56.47 -17.62
C ILE A 33 11.21 55.40 -18.72
N SER A 34 10.07 55.09 -19.41
CA SER A 34 8.76 55.71 -19.65
C SER A 34 7.89 54.76 -20.45
N THR A 35 6.63 54.82 -20.18
CA THR A 35 5.44 54.52 -20.99
C THR A 35 5.61 54.37 -22.52
N ASP A 36 4.95 53.38 -23.12
CA ASP A 36 3.97 53.74 -24.16
C ASP A 36 2.88 52.64 -24.43
N VAL A 37 1.74 53.15 -24.85
CA VAL A 37 0.42 52.58 -25.05
C VAL A 37 0.29 52.14 -26.49
N GLY A 38 -0.40 51.06 -26.76
CA GLY A 38 -0.75 50.65 -28.16
C GLY A 38 -1.89 49.61 -28.22
N THR A 39 -3.09 50.11 -28.30
CA THR A 39 -4.38 49.50 -28.67
C THR A 39 -4.41 48.90 -30.08
N THR A 40 -5.20 47.86 -30.27
CA THR A 40 -6.31 47.59 -31.22
C THR A 40 -6.39 46.10 -31.49
N ALA A 41 -7.45 45.40 -31.10
CA ALA A 41 -8.70 45.05 -31.78
C ALA A 41 -8.54 44.38 -33.15
N ASP A 42 -8.97 43.11 -33.24
CA ASP A 42 -10.01 42.68 -34.21
C ASP A 42 -10.36 41.19 -33.98
N ALA A 43 -11.68 40.97 -33.82
CA ALA A 43 -12.31 39.67 -34.02
C ALA A 43 -12.91 39.65 -35.44
N PRO A 44 -13.14 38.46 -36.02
CA PRO A 44 -14.43 38.28 -36.66
C PRO A 44 -15.15 36.98 -36.26
N THR A 45 -16.42 37.18 -36.19
CA THR A 45 -17.60 36.33 -36.07
C THR A 45 -17.89 35.48 -37.30
N THR A 46 -18.83 34.52 -37.04
CA THR A 46 -19.79 33.83 -37.98
C THR A 46 -19.22 32.61 -38.69
N ASP A 47 -19.86 31.45 -38.77
CA ASP A 47 -21.28 31.12 -39.04
C ASP A 47 -21.56 29.65 -38.64
N ALA A 48 -22.77 29.41 -38.13
CA ALA A 48 -23.41 28.10 -38.13
C ALA A 48 -24.26 27.95 -39.42
N PRO A 49 -24.58 26.74 -39.83
CA PRO A 49 -25.94 26.49 -40.23
C PRO A 49 -26.60 25.27 -39.57
N THR A 50 -27.89 25.47 -39.37
CA THR A 50 -28.98 24.66 -38.96
C THR A 50 -29.42 23.59 -39.94
N ASP A 51 -30.17 22.62 -39.38
CA ASP A 51 -31.28 21.86 -39.91
C ASP A 51 -31.07 20.47 -40.55
N GLY A 52 -31.92 19.58 -40.03
CA GLY A 52 -32.19 18.28 -40.60
C GLY A 52 -32.95 17.32 -39.68
N SER A 53 -34.20 17.61 -39.42
CA SER A 53 -35.19 16.72 -38.80
C SER A 53 -35.46 15.45 -39.63
N GLY A 54 -35.69 14.34 -38.96
CA GLY A 54 -36.15 13.09 -39.54
C GLY A 54 -36.75 12.14 -38.53
N ASP A 55 -38.03 12.28 -38.30
CA ASP A 55 -38.93 11.32 -37.63
C ASP A 55 -38.98 9.99 -38.38
N ALA A 56 -38.98 8.90 -37.64
CA ALA A 56 -39.68 7.66 -38.00
C ALA A 56 -39.99 6.79 -36.77
N SER A 57 -41.23 6.83 -36.42
CA SER A 57 -41.95 5.94 -35.54
C SER A 57 -42.15 4.56 -36.19
N ALA A 58 -41.97 3.47 -35.47
CA ALA A 58 -42.66 2.19 -35.76
C ALA A 58 -42.83 1.35 -34.49
N THR A 59 -44.03 1.13 -34.22
CA THR A 59 -44.81 0.38 -33.23
C THR A 59 -44.58 -1.14 -33.24
N ALA A 60 -44.66 -1.72 -32.03
CA ALA A 60 -45.40 -2.94 -31.58
C ALA A 60 -45.08 -4.32 -32.23
N ASP A 61 -44.80 -5.31 -31.41
CA ASP A 61 -45.77 -6.40 -31.12
C ASP A 61 -45.20 -7.34 -30.03
N ALA A 62 -46.06 -7.63 -29.04
CA ALA A 62 -45.89 -8.75 -28.11
C ALA A 62 -46.69 -9.99 -28.63
N PRO A 63 -46.34 -11.18 -28.25
CA PRO A 63 -47.42 -12.12 -27.91
C PRO A 63 -47.24 -12.83 -26.55
N THR A 64 -48.32 -12.79 -25.84
CA THR A 64 -48.80 -13.61 -24.75
C THR A 64 -48.79 -15.11 -25.07
N SER A 65 -48.40 -15.93 -24.09
CA SER A 65 -49.23 -17.02 -23.54
C SER A 65 -48.46 -17.96 -22.63
N ALA A 66 -48.94 -18.11 -21.40
CA ALA A 66 -48.67 -19.23 -20.50
C ALA A 66 -49.52 -20.45 -20.90
N PRO A 67 -49.23 -21.66 -20.40
CA PRO A 67 -49.99 -22.10 -19.25
C PRO A 67 -49.21 -22.85 -18.16
N ALA A 68 -49.84 -22.90 -17.00
CA ALA A 68 -49.46 -23.50 -15.74
C ALA A 68 -49.29 -25.02 -15.79
N SER A 69 -48.35 -25.50 -14.97
CA SER A 69 -48.37 -26.90 -14.46
C SER A 69 -47.99 -26.88 -12.98
N THR A 70 -48.93 -27.35 -12.20
CA THR A 70 -48.88 -27.56 -10.77
C THR A 70 -47.98 -28.76 -10.42
N GLY A 71 -47.10 -28.57 -9.47
CA GLY A 71 -46.33 -29.63 -8.81
C GLY A 71 -45.83 -29.09 -7.45
N GLU A 72 -46.47 -29.58 -6.40
CA GLU A 72 -46.20 -29.21 -5.01
C GLU A 72 -44.91 -29.85 -4.49
N PRO A 73 -44.18 -29.20 -3.56
CA PRO A 73 -42.80 -29.51 -3.24
C PRO A 73 -42.64 -30.33 -1.97
N ALA A 74 -41.54 -31.08 -1.96
CA ALA A 74 -41.01 -31.66 -0.75
C ALA A 74 -40.23 -30.60 0.04
N THR A 75 -40.64 -30.40 1.26
CA THR A 75 -39.91 -29.59 2.28
C THR A 75 -38.61 -30.27 2.67
N THR A 76 -37.49 -29.65 2.33
CA THR A 76 -36.22 -29.89 3.03
C THR A 76 -35.86 -28.61 3.76
N ASP A 77 -35.83 -28.71 5.10
CA ASP A 77 -35.30 -27.70 6.00
C ASP A 77 -33.84 -27.35 5.61
N ALA A 78 -33.66 -26.24 4.95
CA ALA A 78 -32.38 -25.62 4.82
C ALA A 78 -32.30 -24.56 5.91
N THR A 79 -31.50 -24.80 6.93
CA THR A 79 -31.10 -23.82 7.93
C THR A 79 -30.34 -22.70 7.21
N THR A 80 -31.05 -21.65 6.85
CA THR A 80 -30.48 -20.43 6.30
C THR A 80 -29.81 -19.69 7.46
N SER A 81 -28.49 -19.73 7.53
CA SER A 81 -27.73 -18.78 8.34
C SER A 81 -27.88 -17.43 7.66
N GLU A 82 -28.66 -16.53 8.24
CA GLU A 82 -28.70 -15.13 7.81
C GLU A 82 -27.30 -14.54 7.95
N PRO A 83 -26.81 -13.78 6.93
CA PRO A 83 -25.61 -13.00 7.09
C PRO A 83 -25.92 -11.91 8.14
N THR A 84 -25.23 -11.92 9.24
CA THR A 84 -25.25 -10.87 10.24
C THR A 84 -24.70 -9.61 9.56
N THR A 85 -25.59 -8.70 9.17
CA THR A 85 -25.22 -7.35 8.75
C THR A 85 -24.67 -6.65 10.01
N GLY A 86 -23.34 -6.61 10.13
CA GLY A 86 -22.67 -5.81 11.16
C GLY A 86 -23.05 -4.33 10.98
N ASP A 87 -23.33 -3.68 12.08
CA ASP A 87 -23.58 -2.25 12.15
C ASP A 87 -22.34 -1.50 11.64
N PRO A 88 -22.41 -0.63 10.63
CA PRO A 88 -21.25 0.06 10.07
C PRO A 88 -20.62 1.12 11.00
N THR A 89 -21.08 1.25 12.24
CA THR A 89 -20.62 2.26 13.21
C THR A 89 -20.14 1.64 14.53
N GLY A 90 -19.90 0.32 14.62
CA GLY A 90 -19.54 -0.36 15.83
C GLY A 90 -18.04 -0.58 15.98
N GLU A 91 -17.54 -0.39 17.20
CA GLU A 91 -16.25 -0.95 17.62
C GLU A 91 -16.17 -2.44 17.25
N PRO A 92 -14.97 -2.97 16.88
CA PRO A 92 -14.82 -4.37 16.54
C PRO A 92 -15.34 -5.26 17.66
N THR A 93 -16.22 -6.18 17.32
CA THR A 93 -16.86 -7.06 18.31
C THR A 93 -15.84 -8.09 18.80
N PRO A 94 -15.65 -8.29 20.12
CA PRO A 94 -14.83 -9.38 20.66
C PRO A 94 -15.23 -10.72 20.06
N GLY A 95 -14.26 -11.52 19.63
CA GLY A 95 -14.45 -12.79 18.94
C GLY A 95 -14.42 -12.72 17.41
N ALA A 96 -14.30 -11.53 16.81
CA ALA A 96 -14.01 -11.36 15.40
C ALA A 96 -12.55 -11.75 15.14
N PHE A 97 -12.34 -12.75 14.31
CA PHE A 97 -11.07 -13.27 13.79
C PHE A 97 -9.81 -12.86 14.59
N CYS A 98 -9.45 -13.71 15.51
CA CYS A 98 -8.39 -13.48 16.48
C CYS A 98 -7.37 -14.60 16.46
N GLU A 99 -6.76 -14.85 15.32
CA GLU A 99 -5.58 -15.70 15.31
C GLU A 99 -4.35 -14.87 15.66
N PRO A 100 -3.50 -15.33 16.58
CA PRO A 100 -2.20 -14.71 16.79
C PRO A 100 -1.46 -14.63 15.47
N VAL A 101 -0.95 -13.43 15.15
CA VAL A 101 -0.18 -13.25 13.91
C VAL A 101 1.10 -14.07 14.01
N PRO A 102 1.31 -15.11 13.18
CA PRO A 102 2.50 -15.95 13.27
C PRO A 102 3.77 -15.18 12.89
N ALA A 103 4.92 -15.61 13.42
CA ALA A 103 6.20 -14.97 13.18
C ALA A 103 6.68 -15.11 11.72
N CYS A 104 6.35 -16.21 11.04
CA CYS A 104 6.74 -16.49 9.64
C CYS A 104 8.27 -16.43 9.42
N ASP A 105 9.03 -17.04 10.31
CA ASP A 105 10.50 -16.97 10.34
C ASP A 105 11.20 -18.26 9.84
N ALA A 106 10.43 -19.20 9.26
CA ALA A 106 11.00 -20.40 8.67
C ALA A 106 12.00 -20.05 7.56
N PRO A 107 13.08 -20.85 7.39
CA PRO A 107 14.02 -20.65 6.28
C PRO A 107 13.31 -20.68 4.93
N PRO A 108 13.73 -19.85 3.95
CA PRO A 108 13.11 -19.87 2.62
C PRO A 108 13.40 -21.20 1.90
N PRO A 109 12.54 -21.56 0.90
CA PRO A 109 12.77 -22.71 0.06
C PRO A 109 13.98 -22.49 -0.86
N THR A 110 14.53 -23.57 -1.39
CA THR A 110 15.62 -23.55 -2.39
C THR A 110 15.23 -24.40 -3.60
N LEU A 111 15.68 -24.00 -4.78
CA LEU A 111 15.57 -24.83 -5.97
C LEU A 111 16.71 -25.88 -6.04
N PRO A 112 16.46 -27.08 -6.63
CA PRO A 112 17.46 -28.11 -6.71
C PRO A 112 18.74 -27.65 -7.40
N GLY A 113 19.86 -27.70 -6.66
CA GLY A 113 21.18 -27.45 -7.19
C GLY A 113 21.73 -26.04 -7.03
N GLN A 114 20.92 -25.10 -6.57
CA GLN A 114 21.36 -23.74 -6.30
C GLN A 114 20.59 -23.14 -5.13
N GLU A 115 21.24 -22.24 -4.40
CA GLU A 115 20.61 -21.40 -3.40
C GLU A 115 20.32 -20.05 -4.05
N PRO A 116 19.09 -19.55 -4.01
CA PRO A 116 18.76 -18.24 -4.55
C PRO A 116 19.47 -17.15 -3.73
N GLU A 117 20.14 -16.26 -4.42
CA GLU A 117 20.70 -15.06 -3.82
C GLU A 117 19.72 -13.90 -4.04
N SER A 118 19.37 -13.20 -2.96
CA SER A 118 18.61 -11.95 -3.08
C SER A 118 19.59 -10.80 -3.15
N SER A 119 19.62 -10.11 -4.28
CA SER A 119 20.40 -8.86 -4.42
C SER A 119 19.79 -7.73 -3.57
N GLY A 120 18.55 -7.90 -3.12
CA GLY A 120 17.77 -6.89 -2.42
C GLY A 120 17.04 -5.92 -3.36
N TYR A 121 17.11 -6.14 -4.66
CA TYR A 121 16.39 -5.33 -5.67
C TYR A 121 15.03 -5.93 -6.03
N SER A 122 14.89 -7.24 -6.00
CA SER A 122 13.62 -7.93 -6.20
C SER A 122 12.75 -7.89 -4.93
N ARG A 123 11.44 -7.72 -5.10
CA ARG A 123 10.50 -7.48 -4.00
C ARG A 123 9.13 -8.06 -4.29
N GLY A 124 8.48 -8.56 -3.23
CA GLY A 124 7.08 -8.95 -3.24
C GLY A 124 6.22 -7.80 -2.70
N ARG A 125 4.94 -7.77 -3.09
CA ARG A 125 3.96 -6.85 -2.52
C ARG A 125 3.07 -7.60 -1.55
N ASP A 126 3.09 -7.22 -0.30
CA ASP A 126 2.19 -7.77 0.70
C ASP A 126 0.73 -7.46 0.37
N MET A 127 -0.19 -8.33 0.78
CA MET A 127 -1.60 -8.17 0.45
C MET A 127 -2.52 -8.46 1.64
N PHE A 128 -3.58 -7.65 1.75
CA PHE A 128 -4.79 -8.01 2.49
C PHE A 128 -5.84 -8.55 1.50
N TYR A 129 -6.38 -9.72 1.79
CA TYR A 129 -7.54 -10.27 1.10
C TYR A 129 -8.68 -10.52 2.06
N VAL A 130 -9.91 -10.33 1.59
CA VAL A 130 -11.10 -10.80 2.30
C VAL A 130 -11.36 -12.25 1.90
N ASP A 131 -11.83 -13.05 2.86
CA ASP A 131 -12.13 -14.45 2.63
C ASP A 131 -13.08 -14.64 1.43
N GLY A 132 -12.68 -15.53 0.50
CA GLY A 132 -13.44 -15.85 -0.69
C GLY A 132 -13.23 -14.95 -1.91
N GLU A 133 -12.42 -13.88 -1.83
CA GLU A 133 -12.04 -13.10 -3.02
C GLU A 133 -10.89 -13.76 -3.80
N PRO A 134 -10.72 -13.46 -5.11
CA PRO A 134 -9.55 -13.88 -5.88
C PRO A 134 -8.26 -13.35 -5.24
N GLN A 135 -7.24 -14.20 -5.15
CA GLN A 135 -5.98 -13.92 -4.47
C GLN A 135 -4.83 -13.92 -5.45
N TRP A 136 -3.99 -12.89 -5.39
CA TRP A 136 -2.85 -12.72 -6.28
C TRP A 136 -1.54 -12.65 -5.51
N VAL A 137 -0.51 -13.24 -6.10
CA VAL A 137 0.88 -13.03 -5.72
C VAL A 137 1.46 -12.00 -6.66
N LEU A 138 1.91 -10.88 -6.11
CA LEU A 138 2.44 -9.75 -6.86
C LEU A 138 3.89 -9.49 -6.47
N GLY A 139 4.73 -9.18 -7.44
CA GLY A 139 6.14 -8.88 -7.20
C GLY A 139 6.78 -8.14 -8.36
N LYS A 140 8.02 -7.73 -8.14
CA LYS A 140 8.87 -7.15 -9.18
C LYS A 140 10.27 -7.73 -9.08
N PHE A 141 10.76 -8.25 -10.18
CA PHE A 141 12.08 -8.81 -10.31
C PHE A 141 13.00 -7.88 -11.09
N THR A 142 14.09 -7.52 -10.47
CA THR A 142 15.09 -6.63 -11.03
C THR A 142 16.48 -7.12 -10.64
N LYS A 143 17.47 -6.73 -11.45
CA LYS A 143 18.87 -6.96 -11.15
C LYS A 143 19.62 -5.64 -11.11
N TRP A 144 20.79 -5.70 -10.51
CA TRP A 144 21.66 -4.54 -10.44
C TRP A 144 21.91 -3.92 -11.82
N GLY A 145 21.79 -2.60 -11.91
CA GLY A 145 22.06 -1.81 -13.11
C GLY A 145 22.57 -0.42 -12.77
N PHE A 146 22.98 0.33 -13.77
CA PHE A 146 23.37 1.72 -13.62
C PHE A 146 22.71 2.53 -14.76
N PRO A 147 22.04 3.65 -14.45
CA PRO A 147 21.94 4.38 -13.18
C PRO A 147 20.89 3.81 -12.20
N ALA A 148 20.06 2.88 -12.61
CA ALA A 148 19.00 2.25 -11.82
C ALA A 148 19.03 0.73 -12.00
N ASP A 149 18.31 0.01 -11.15
CA ASP A 149 18.04 -1.42 -11.32
C ASP A 149 17.36 -1.68 -12.67
N LYS A 150 17.57 -2.87 -13.22
CA LYS A 150 17.03 -3.30 -14.52
C LYS A 150 16.03 -4.40 -14.32
N ASP A 151 14.91 -4.29 -15.00
CA ASP A 151 13.89 -5.31 -14.99
C ASP A 151 14.43 -6.64 -15.55
N ILE A 152 14.05 -7.75 -14.92
CA ILE A 152 14.21 -9.09 -15.44
C ILE A 152 12.93 -9.40 -16.21
N VAL A 153 13.00 -9.43 -17.52
CA VAL A 153 11.86 -9.66 -18.42
C VAL A 153 11.94 -11.07 -18.98
N GLY A 154 10.81 -11.80 -18.96
CA GLY A 154 10.74 -13.16 -19.49
C GLY A 154 11.42 -14.21 -18.62
N GLY A 155 11.81 -13.87 -17.39
CA GLY A 155 12.38 -14.81 -16.42
C GLY A 155 11.28 -15.72 -15.82
N THR A 156 11.59 -17.01 -15.67
CA THR A 156 10.69 -17.95 -15.03
C THR A 156 10.74 -17.78 -13.52
N VAL A 157 9.59 -17.59 -12.89
CA VAL A 157 9.47 -17.43 -11.45
C VAL A 157 8.72 -18.59 -10.85
N HIS A 158 9.35 -19.29 -9.91
CA HIS A 158 8.75 -20.32 -9.09
C HIS A 158 8.10 -19.69 -7.87
N VAL A 159 6.82 -20.01 -7.63
CA VAL A 159 6.04 -19.43 -6.53
C VAL A 159 5.84 -20.49 -5.46
N PHE A 160 6.39 -20.26 -4.28
CA PHE A 160 6.28 -21.13 -3.11
C PHE A 160 5.40 -20.49 -2.04
N LEU A 161 4.58 -21.30 -1.42
CA LEU A 161 3.69 -20.91 -0.33
C LEU A 161 4.02 -21.66 0.95
N ASP A 162 4.16 -20.91 2.05
CA ASP A 162 4.13 -21.41 3.42
C ASP A 162 2.76 -21.03 4.03
N ARG A 163 1.83 -22.00 4.05
CA ARG A 163 0.49 -21.78 4.61
C ARG A 163 0.56 -21.59 6.10
N ASP A 164 -0.15 -20.59 6.59
CA ASP A 164 -0.25 -20.28 8.02
C ASP A 164 1.13 -20.08 8.68
N CYS A 165 2.16 -19.81 7.86
CA CYS A 165 3.55 -19.72 8.31
C CYS A 165 3.99 -20.95 9.13
N ALA A 166 3.55 -22.15 8.74
CA ALA A 166 3.88 -23.41 9.40
C ALA A 166 5.31 -23.87 9.16
N GLY A 167 6.03 -23.24 8.22
CA GLY A 167 7.38 -23.61 7.81
C GLY A 167 7.43 -24.74 6.79
N GLU A 168 6.28 -25.07 6.19
CA GLU A 168 6.15 -26.12 5.17
C GLU A 168 5.89 -25.49 3.80
N TRP A 169 6.94 -25.40 2.99
CA TRP A 169 6.87 -24.81 1.66
C TRP A 169 6.29 -25.76 0.61
N VAL A 170 5.30 -25.28 -0.12
CA VAL A 170 4.69 -25.97 -1.25
C VAL A 170 4.79 -25.09 -2.49
N GLU A 171 5.30 -25.61 -3.59
CA GLU A 171 5.28 -24.90 -4.86
C GLU A 171 3.85 -24.82 -5.41
N LEU A 172 3.33 -23.62 -5.60
CA LEU A 172 2.00 -23.38 -6.19
C LEU A 172 2.03 -23.48 -7.70
N GLY A 173 3.16 -23.17 -8.32
CA GLY A 173 3.35 -23.17 -9.76
C GLY A 173 4.43 -22.20 -10.20
N THR A 174 4.47 -21.96 -11.50
CA THR A 174 5.42 -21.02 -12.12
C THR A 174 4.68 -19.95 -12.93
N THR A 175 5.32 -18.78 -13.05
CA THR A 175 4.87 -17.70 -13.94
C THR A 175 6.09 -17.10 -14.62
N VAL A 176 5.88 -16.08 -15.45
CA VAL A 176 6.95 -15.38 -16.18
C VAL A 176 6.87 -13.91 -15.87
N THR A 177 8.01 -13.26 -15.66
CA THR A 177 8.07 -11.80 -15.48
C THR A 177 7.70 -11.08 -16.77
N THR A 178 6.92 -9.99 -16.64
CA THR A 178 6.33 -9.25 -17.76
C THR A 178 7.32 -8.31 -18.45
N ASP A 179 7.02 -7.93 -19.69
CA ASP A 179 7.51 -6.69 -20.28
C ASP A 179 6.54 -5.53 -19.93
N ASP A 180 6.99 -4.29 -20.09
CA ASP A 180 6.22 -3.10 -19.72
C ASP A 180 4.87 -3.04 -20.46
N GLY A 181 3.78 -3.01 -19.67
CA GLY A 181 2.41 -2.92 -20.18
C GLY A 181 1.80 -4.22 -20.72
N ASP A 182 2.43 -5.37 -20.53
CA ASP A 182 1.93 -6.68 -21.01
C ASP A 182 0.75 -7.20 -20.16
N HIS A 183 0.60 -6.76 -18.93
CA HIS A 183 -0.45 -7.23 -18.03
C HIS A 183 -1.40 -6.11 -17.61
N PRO A 184 -2.72 -6.37 -17.52
CA PRO A 184 -3.66 -5.39 -16.96
C PRO A 184 -3.36 -5.11 -15.48
N ILE A 185 -3.84 -3.96 -14.99
CA ILE A 185 -3.73 -3.58 -13.59
C ILE A 185 -4.42 -4.62 -12.70
N VAL A 186 -3.71 -5.12 -11.69
CA VAL A 186 -4.22 -6.01 -10.65
C VAL A 186 -3.93 -5.42 -9.29
N GLU A 187 -4.93 -5.35 -8.41
CA GLU A 187 -4.77 -4.82 -7.05
C GLU A 187 -4.06 -3.45 -7.03
N GLY A 188 -4.37 -2.60 -8.02
CA GLY A 188 -3.77 -1.29 -8.18
C GLY A 188 -2.31 -1.28 -8.65
N VAL A 189 -1.72 -2.44 -8.91
CA VAL A 189 -0.37 -2.56 -9.45
C VAL A 189 -0.42 -2.50 -10.95
N GLU A 190 0.15 -1.43 -11.51
CA GLU A 190 0.35 -1.24 -12.95
C GLU A 190 1.61 -1.98 -13.40
N ASP A 191 1.56 -2.54 -14.60
CA ASP A 191 2.69 -3.26 -15.17
C ASP A 191 3.75 -2.27 -15.69
N SER A 192 4.91 -2.30 -15.07
CA SER A 192 6.09 -1.50 -15.41
C SER A 192 7.31 -2.37 -15.77
N GLY A 193 7.05 -3.56 -16.31
CA GLY A 193 8.06 -4.56 -16.63
C GLY A 193 8.65 -5.27 -15.41
N GLY A 194 9.19 -6.47 -15.63
CA GLY A 194 9.76 -7.31 -14.56
C GLY A 194 8.76 -7.71 -13.47
N ARG A 195 7.47 -7.52 -13.69
CA ARG A 195 6.40 -7.80 -12.72
C ARG A 195 6.00 -9.26 -12.75
N VAL A 196 5.53 -9.72 -11.60
CA VAL A 196 4.87 -11.01 -11.42
C VAL A 196 3.40 -10.76 -11.11
N TYR A 197 2.54 -11.42 -11.88
CA TYR A 197 1.11 -11.53 -11.64
C TYR A 197 0.76 -13.01 -11.66
N PHE A 198 0.59 -13.59 -10.47
CA PHE A 198 0.23 -14.99 -10.32
C PHE A 198 -1.07 -15.09 -9.53
N GLU A 199 -2.16 -15.44 -10.21
CA GLU A 199 -3.43 -15.71 -9.55
C GLU A 199 -3.35 -17.08 -8.86
N ILE A 200 -3.63 -17.12 -7.56
CA ILE A 200 -3.67 -18.39 -6.81
C ILE A 200 -4.86 -19.20 -7.30
N PRO A 201 -4.65 -20.44 -7.78
CA PRO A 201 -5.75 -21.28 -8.27
C PRO A 201 -6.85 -21.46 -7.21
N ALA A 202 -8.12 -21.41 -7.63
CA ALA A 202 -9.26 -21.44 -6.72
C ALA A 202 -9.30 -22.70 -5.83
N ASP A 203 -8.76 -23.83 -6.31
CA ASP A 203 -8.62 -25.07 -5.54
C ASP A 203 -7.44 -25.03 -4.54
N GLN A 204 -6.60 -24.01 -4.62
CA GLN A 204 -5.49 -23.73 -3.71
C GLN A 204 -5.68 -22.43 -2.92
N ALA A 205 -6.86 -21.82 -3.00
CA ALA A 205 -7.16 -20.56 -2.29
C ALA A 205 -6.75 -20.62 -0.82
N LEU A 206 -6.27 -19.47 -0.33
CA LEU A 206 -5.82 -19.32 1.04
C LEU A 206 -7.04 -19.15 1.96
N ALA A 207 -7.03 -19.85 3.08
CA ALA A 207 -8.01 -19.67 4.14
C ALA A 207 -7.68 -18.44 4.98
N LEU A 208 -8.56 -18.11 5.93
CA LEU A 208 -8.29 -17.07 6.94
C LEU A 208 -6.95 -17.34 7.63
N GLY A 209 -6.12 -16.31 7.78
CA GLY A 209 -4.81 -16.40 8.43
C GLY A 209 -3.75 -15.59 7.71
N ARG A 210 -2.53 -15.67 8.22
CA ARG A 210 -1.32 -15.12 7.58
C ARG A 210 -0.59 -16.22 6.85
N HIS A 211 -0.26 -15.95 5.60
CA HIS A 211 0.51 -16.84 4.74
C HIS A 211 1.75 -16.11 4.24
N ARG A 212 2.81 -16.87 3.98
CA ARG A 212 4.04 -16.34 3.44
C ARG A 212 4.29 -16.91 2.06
N VAL A 213 4.61 -16.05 1.11
CA VAL A 213 4.98 -16.44 -0.24
C VAL A 213 6.43 -16.10 -0.49
N TYR A 214 7.13 -17.02 -1.11
CA TYR A 214 8.50 -16.83 -1.55
C TYR A 214 8.60 -17.15 -3.04
N MET A 215 9.21 -16.25 -3.79
CA MET A 215 9.36 -16.36 -5.23
C MET A 215 10.84 -16.46 -5.58
N ILE A 216 11.18 -17.33 -6.54
CA ILE A 216 12.56 -17.52 -7.03
C ILE A 216 12.52 -17.39 -8.56
N GLU A 217 13.25 -16.44 -9.09
CA GLU A 217 13.50 -16.30 -10.53
C GLU A 217 14.77 -17.09 -10.89
N ASP A 218 14.68 -17.98 -11.90
CA ASP A 218 15.66 -19.05 -12.14
C ASP A 218 16.82 -18.66 -13.07
N SER A 219 16.79 -17.51 -13.72
CA SER A 219 17.87 -17.09 -14.64
C SER A 219 18.96 -16.26 -13.97
N GLU A 220 18.60 -15.38 -13.04
CA GLU A 220 19.52 -14.51 -12.29
C GLU A 220 19.56 -14.88 -10.79
N TRP A 221 18.78 -15.89 -10.38
CA TRP A 221 18.66 -16.37 -8.99
C TRP A 221 18.20 -15.29 -8.00
N GLU A 222 17.41 -14.37 -8.49
CA GLU A 222 16.78 -13.36 -7.66
C GLU A 222 15.59 -13.95 -6.90
N SER A 223 15.37 -13.45 -5.70
CA SER A 223 14.25 -13.87 -4.88
C SER A 223 13.49 -12.71 -4.28
N ALA A 224 12.21 -12.93 -4.02
CA ALA A 224 11.34 -11.96 -3.40
C ALA A 224 10.38 -12.66 -2.43
N GLU A 225 10.03 -11.96 -1.36
CA GLU A 225 9.13 -12.44 -0.33
C GLU A 225 7.97 -11.48 -0.17
N LEU A 226 6.79 -12.01 0.16
CA LEU A 226 5.63 -11.23 0.57
C LEU A 226 4.78 -12.00 1.59
N LEU A 227 3.97 -11.24 2.33
CA LEU A 227 2.94 -11.78 3.22
C LEU A 227 1.56 -11.56 2.60
N ILE A 228 0.68 -12.53 2.82
CA ILE A 228 -0.74 -12.43 2.51
C ILE A 228 -1.51 -12.66 3.80
N ASP A 229 -2.27 -11.65 4.24
CA ASP A 229 -3.23 -11.77 5.33
C ASP A 229 -4.62 -11.93 4.72
N VAL A 230 -5.22 -13.11 4.86
CA VAL A 230 -6.62 -13.34 4.52
C VAL A 230 -7.45 -13.13 5.77
N VAL A 231 -8.40 -12.19 5.72
CA VAL A 231 -9.18 -11.75 6.88
C VAL A 231 -10.67 -11.72 6.56
N PRO A 232 -11.55 -11.83 7.56
CA PRO A 232 -12.97 -11.58 7.33
C PRO A 232 -13.22 -10.09 7.05
N ALA A 233 -14.31 -9.76 6.38
CA ALA A 233 -14.74 -8.38 6.23
C ALA A 233 -14.91 -7.73 7.62
N GLY A 234 -14.42 -6.49 7.75
CA GLY A 234 -14.46 -5.78 9.03
C GLY A 234 -13.43 -6.26 10.08
N ALA A 235 -12.44 -7.07 9.70
CA ALA A 235 -11.36 -7.45 10.59
C ALA A 235 -10.66 -6.21 11.17
N PRO A 236 -10.36 -6.20 12.48
CA PRO A 236 -9.68 -5.08 13.10
C PRO A 236 -8.20 -5.04 12.68
N PHE A 237 -7.75 -3.88 12.19
CA PHE A 237 -6.35 -3.63 11.85
C PHE A 237 -6.00 -2.16 12.03
N PHE A 238 -4.73 -1.86 12.05
CA PHE A 238 -4.23 -0.49 12.05
C PHE A 238 -3.24 -0.27 10.89
N ILE A 239 -3.14 0.96 10.45
CA ILE A 239 -2.17 1.38 9.43
C ILE A 239 -1.31 2.51 9.99
N SER A 240 0.01 2.40 9.83
CA SER A 240 0.95 3.48 10.13
C SER A 240 1.72 3.90 8.88
N ASP A 241 1.90 5.22 8.74
CA ASP A 241 3.00 5.74 7.94
C ASP A 241 4.33 5.45 8.62
N VAL A 242 5.45 5.63 7.92
CA VAL A 242 6.79 5.31 8.43
C VAL A 242 7.62 6.58 8.67
N ASP A 243 7.83 7.39 7.62
CA ASP A 243 8.77 8.52 7.66
C ASP A 243 8.28 9.69 8.50
N GLY A 244 9.03 10.02 9.57
CA GLY A 244 8.66 11.04 10.53
C GLY A 244 7.53 10.62 11.47
N THR A 245 6.80 9.56 11.17
CA THR A 245 5.79 8.94 12.02
C THR A 245 6.44 7.93 12.96
N LEU A 246 7.12 6.95 12.42
CA LEU A 246 7.83 5.92 13.19
C LEU A 246 9.33 6.21 13.30
N THR A 247 9.92 6.88 12.32
CA THR A 247 11.32 7.35 12.34
C THR A 247 11.45 8.70 13.00
N THR A 248 12.60 8.98 13.64
CA THR A 248 12.88 10.24 14.34
C THR A 248 13.01 11.45 13.43
N SER A 249 13.31 11.25 12.14
CA SER A 249 13.33 12.33 11.14
C SER A 249 12.87 11.83 9.76
N GLU A 250 12.36 12.78 8.97
CA GLU A 250 11.93 12.54 7.59
C GLU A 250 13.08 12.44 6.59
N ASN A 251 14.25 12.99 6.95
CA ASN A 251 15.42 13.11 6.07
C ASN A 251 16.53 12.11 6.41
N GLU A 252 16.40 11.36 7.50
CA GLU A 252 17.41 10.39 7.93
C GLU A 252 17.63 9.29 6.89
N GLU A 253 16.57 8.88 6.18
CA GLU A 253 16.66 7.81 5.18
C GLU A 253 17.70 8.08 4.09
N ALA A 254 17.80 9.32 3.59
CA ALA A 254 18.78 9.67 2.56
C ALA A 254 20.23 9.63 3.09
N TRP A 255 20.45 10.06 4.34
CA TRP A 255 21.76 10.03 4.98
C TRP A 255 22.11 8.65 5.47
N ASP A 256 21.16 7.92 6.03
CA ASP A 256 21.34 6.57 6.55
C ASP A 256 21.56 5.57 5.43
N PHE A 257 20.90 5.74 4.28
CA PHE A 257 21.18 4.97 3.08
C PHE A 257 22.63 5.13 2.62
N LEU A 258 23.16 6.37 2.69
CA LEU A 258 24.56 6.65 2.34
C LEU A 258 25.57 6.03 3.32
N ASN A 259 25.17 5.91 4.59
CA ASN A 259 26.05 5.42 5.66
C ASN A 259 25.81 3.95 6.01
N ASP A 260 24.91 3.26 5.32
CA ASP A 260 24.50 1.87 5.60
C ASP A 260 23.97 1.68 7.05
N THR A 261 23.30 2.71 7.57
CA THR A 261 22.67 2.69 8.90
C THR A 261 21.15 2.68 8.78
N LEU A 262 20.46 2.15 9.76
CA LEU A 262 18.99 2.22 9.85
C LEU A 262 18.61 3.43 10.71
N PRO A 263 17.52 4.16 10.34
CA PRO A 263 17.05 5.29 11.12
C PRO A 263 16.68 4.86 12.56
N ASP A 264 16.68 5.83 13.49
CA ASP A 264 16.16 5.62 14.83
C ASP A 264 14.64 5.71 14.85
N ALA A 265 14.02 4.89 15.72
CA ALA A 265 12.58 4.92 15.92
C ALA A 265 12.18 6.02 16.91
N ASN A 266 11.01 6.61 16.71
CA ASN A 266 10.41 7.49 17.70
C ASN A 266 10.21 6.74 19.02
N PRO A 267 10.53 7.36 20.18
CA PRO A 267 10.40 6.72 21.48
C PRO A 267 8.97 6.20 21.71
N PHE A 268 8.87 4.99 22.25
CA PHE A 268 7.62 4.29 22.57
C PHE A 268 6.74 3.92 21.35
N ALA A 269 7.14 4.23 20.12
CA ALA A 269 6.32 3.90 18.93
C ALA A 269 6.18 2.38 18.74
N ALA A 270 7.27 1.64 18.86
CA ALA A 270 7.23 0.18 18.74
C ALA A 270 6.41 -0.46 19.87
N GLU A 271 6.55 0.03 21.09
CA GLU A 271 5.77 -0.44 22.24
C GLU A 271 4.28 -0.19 22.05
N ALA A 272 3.88 1.02 21.62
CA ALA A 272 2.48 1.37 21.41
C ALA A 272 1.83 0.51 20.31
N LEU A 273 2.50 0.37 19.15
CA LEU A 273 1.96 -0.46 18.07
C LEU A 273 1.97 -1.95 18.41
N SER A 274 2.97 -2.44 19.16
CA SER A 274 3.00 -3.82 19.62
C SER A 274 1.89 -4.09 20.64
N LEU A 275 1.60 -3.14 21.51
CA LEU A 275 0.48 -3.24 22.47
C LEU A 275 -0.86 -3.30 21.71
N LEU A 276 -1.06 -2.45 20.70
CA LEU A 276 -2.26 -2.48 19.86
C LEU A 276 -2.38 -3.84 19.12
N ALA A 277 -1.27 -4.33 18.57
CA ALA A 277 -1.24 -5.66 17.92
C ALA A 277 -1.57 -6.79 18.92
N SER A 278 -1.12 -6.70 20.20
CA SER A 278 -1.43 -7.69 21.22
C SER A 278 -2.90 -7.71 21.61
N LYS A 279 -3.63 -6.63 21.34
CA LYS A 279 -5.09 -6.56 21.53
C LYS A 279 -5.89 -7.18 20.37
N GLY A 280 -5.21 -7.73 19.36
CA GLY A 280 -5.85 -8.40 18.21
C GLY A 280 -5.99 -7.52 16.97
N TYR A 281 -5.45 -6.30 16.95
CA TYR A 281 -5.43 -5.48 15.74
C TYR A 281 -4.27 -5.89 14.82
N ARG A 282 -4.56 -6.23 13.56
CA ARG A 282 -3.52 -6.62 12.61
C ARG A 282 -2.68 -5.43 12.17
N PRO A 283 -1.34 -5.55 12.20
CA PRO A 283 -0.46 -4.46 11.78
C PRO A 283 -0.46 -4.26 10.27
N GLY A 284 -0.43 -2.99 9.84
CA GLY A 284 -0.18 -2.60 8.47
C GLY A 284 0.62 -1.32 8.38
N TYR A 285 1.35 -1.14 7.28
CA TYR A 285 2.19 0.02 7.01
C TYR A 285 1.97 0.50 5.59
N ILE A 286 1.75 1.80 5.39
CA ILE A 286 1.66 2.43 4.07
C ILE A 286 2.60 3.61 4.05
N THR A 287 3.69 3.52 3.28
CA THR A 287 4.71 4.56 3.21
C THR A 287 4.91 5.06 1.79
N ALA A 288 5.17 6.35 1.65
CA ALA A 288 5.49 6.99 0.38
C ALA A 288 6.92 6.69 -0.14
N ARG A 289 7.67 5.84 0.55
CA ARG A 289 8.95 5.32 0.08
C ARG A 289 8.79 4.56 -1.22
N PRO A 290 9.75 4.66 -2.15
CA PRO A 290 9.72 3.86 -3.37
C PRO A 290 9.88 2.36 -3.07
N GLU A 291 9.31 1.52 -3.91
CA GLU A 291 9.29 0.06 -3.69
C GLU A 291 10.69 -0.58 -3.64
N TRP A 292 11.72 0.02 -4.23
CA TRP A 292 13.09 -0.49 -4.12
C TRP A 292 13.70 -0.34 -2.71
N LEU A 293 13.05 0.43 -1.81
CA LEU A 293 13.38 0.51 -0.39
C LEU A 293 12.60 -0.49 0.48
N ASP A 294 11.79 -1.37 -0.11
CA ASP A 294 10.96 -2.35 0.60
C ASP A 294 11.77 -3.14 1.65
N ARG A 295 12.84 -3.80 1.21
CA ARG A 295 13.69 -4.61 2.09
C ARG A 295 14.24 -3.81 3.28
N ARG A 296 14.72 -2.60 3.01
CA ARG A 296 15.30 -1.74 4.04
C ARG A 296 14.24 -1.25 5.03
N THR A 297 13.03 -0.98 4.55
CA THR A 297 11.90 -0.59 5.40
C THR A 297 11.49 -1.76 6.31
N ARG A 298 11.43 -2.98 5.79
CA ARG A 298 11.19 -4.19 6.61
C ARG A 298 12.29 -4.41 7.65
N GLU A 299 13.54 -4.22 7.26
CA GLU A 299 14.68 -4.32 8.18
C GLU A 299 14.61 -3.29 9.30
N PHE A 300 14.23 -2.05 9.00
CA PHE A 300 13.96 -1.01 10.00
C PHE A 300 12.86 -1.45 10.97
N LEU A 301 11.69 -1.82 10.46
CA LEU A 301 10.56 -2.23 11.29
C LEU A 301 10.94 -3.40 12.22
N ALA A 302 11.59 -4.44 11.68
CA ALA A 302 12.01 -5.61 12.45
C ALA A 302 13.08 -5.27 13.50
N THR A 303 14.11 -4.51 13.12
CA THR A 303 15.24 -4.16 14.01
C THR A 303 14.79 -3.24 15.15
N ARG A 304 13.82 -2.36 14.91
CA ARG A 304 13.28 -1.44 15.92
C ARG A 304 12.13 -2.03 16.74
N GLY A 305 11.77 -3.30 16.49
CA GLY A 305 10.79 -4.04 17.30
C GLY A 305 9.33 -3.72 16.98
N PHE A 306 9.03 -3.19 15.80
CA PHE A 306 7.66 -3.02 15.35
C PHE A 306 7.01 -4.37 15.02
N PRO A 307 5.71 -4.54 15.25
CA PRO A 307 5.02 -5.77 14.91
C PRO A 307 5.03 -6.02 13.40
N ARG A 308 5.32 -7.25 12.98
CA ARG A 308 5.36 -7.61 11.56
C ARG A 308 3.97 -7.51 10.95
N GLY A 309 3.81 -6.72 9.91
CA GLY A 309 2.55 -6.43 9.24
C GLY A 309 2.65 -6.39 7.73
N ILE A 310 1.51 -6.24 7.08
CA ILE A 310 1.40 -5.98 5.65
C ILE A 310 2.00 -4.59 5.37
N MET A 311 2.91 -4.50 4.39
CA MET A 311 3.59 -3.25 4.08
C MET A 311 3.45 -2.89 2.60
N HIS A 312 2.98 -1.67 2.34
CA HIS A 312 2.90 -1.10 1.01
C HIS A 312 3.82 0.12 0.86
N THR A 313 4.62 0.10 -0.18
CA THR A 313 5.43 1.20 -0.68
C THR A 313 4.85 1.73 -1.97
N THR A 314 5.17 2.98 -2.36
CA THR A 314 4.73 3.50 -3.66
C THR A 314 5.45 2.82 -4.82
N LEU A 315 4.74 2.64 -5.94
CA LEU A 315 5.30 2.11 -7.18
C LEU A 315 6.10 3.17 -7.97
N ILE A 316 6.06 4.44 -7.53
CA ILE A 316 6.83 5.54 -8.14
C ILE A 316 8.29 5.38 -7.75
N TYR A 317 9.18 5.33 -8.76
CA TYR A 317 10.60 5.06 -8.56
C TYR A 317 11.31 6.09 -7.66
N GLU A 318 10.96 7.37 -7.78
CA GLU A 318 11.50 8.45 -6.96
C GLU A 318 10.87 8.55 -5.56
N GLY A 319 9.87 7.71 -5.28
CA GLY A 319 9.01 7.89 -4.11
C GLY A 319 7.92 8.93 -4.36
N ALA A 320 7.04 9.13 -3.40
CA ALA A 320 5.96 10.11 -3.47
C ALA A 320 6.13 11.19 -2.40
N MET A 321 5.93 12.46 -2.78
CA MET A 321 6.02 13.59 -1.87
C MET A 321 4.84 14.55 -2.07
N GLY A 322 4.44 15.27 -1.01
CA GLY A 322 3.36 16.26 -1.06
C GLY A 322 2.05 15.66 -1.62
N ASP A 323 1.50 16.29 -2.65
CA ASP A 323 0.23 15.86 -3.26
C ASP A 323 0.29 14.45 -3.84
N SER A 324 1.44 14.02 -4.37
CA SER A 324 1.59 12.65 -4.89
C SER A 324 1.58 11.60 -3.78
N ALA A 325 2.12 11.93 -2.60
CA ALA A 325 2.02 11.07 -1.43
C ALA A 325 0.58 10.95 -0.91
N ALA A 326 -0.14 12.09 -0.86
CA ALA A 326 -1.55 12.10 -0.47
C ALA A 326 -2.41 11.29 -1.44
N LEU A 327 -2.19 11.43 -2.75
CA LEU A 327 -2.89 10.66 -3.78
C LEU A 327 -2.62 9.16 -3.66
N TYR A 328 -1.35 8.78 -3.51
CA TYR A 328 -0.95 7.39 -3.32
C TYR A 328 -1.62 6.78 -2.07
N LYS A 329 -1.45 7.40 -0.90
CA LYS A 329 -2.03 6.91 0.36
C LYS A 329 -3.56 6.82 0.28
N SER A 330 -4.22 7.84 -0.28
CA SER A 330 -5.67 7.80 -0.48
C SER A 330 -6.11 6.66 -1.41
N GLY A 331 -5.31 6.34 -2.44
CA GLY A 331 -5.55 5.22 -3.34
C GLY A 331 -5.47 3.87 -2.61
N GLU A 332 -4.45 3.66 -1.77
CA GLU A 332 -4.29 2.45 -0.97
C GLU A 332 -5.48 2.25 0.00
N PHE A 333 -5.88 3.29 0.72
CA PHE A 333 -7.06 3.22 1.59
C PHE A 333 -8.36 2.98 0.81
N ALA A 334 -8.49 3.55 -0.39
CA ALA A 334 -9.67 3.32 -1.24
C ALA A 334 -9.77 1.86 -1.69
N GLN A 335 -8.65 1.21 -2.00
CA GLN A 335 -8.60 -0.21 -2.35
C GLN A 335 -8.98 -1.09 -1.15
N LEU A 336 -8.42 -0.85 0.03
CA LEU A 336 -8.79 -1.56 1.26
C LEU A 336 -10.30 -1.41 1.53
N ARG A 337 -10.82 -0.20 1.40
CA ARG A 337 -12.24 0.07 1.61
C ARG A 337 -13.16 -0.64 0.60
N GLN A 338 -12.75 -0.75 -0.67
CA GLN A 338 -13.49 -1.51 -1.68
C GLN A 338 -13.63 -2.99 -1.29
N LYS A 339 -12.65 -3.53 -0.56
CA LYS A 339 -12.68 -4.87 0.04
C LYS A 339 -13.49 -4.92 1.35
N GLY A 340 -14.07 -3.82 1.82
CA GLY A 340 -14.75 -3.74 3.11
C GLY A 340 -13.79 -3.70 4.32
N LEU A 341 -12.53 -3.33 4.07
CA LEU A 341 -11.49 -3.21 5.09
C LEU A 341 -11.27 -1.71 5.40
N VAL A 342 -11.60 -1.31 6.62
CA VAL A 342 -11.36 0.05 7.12
C VAL A 342 -10.49 -0.06 8.37
N PRO A 343 -9.32 0.60 8.43
CA PRO A 343 -8.48 0.55 9.61
C PRO A 343 -9.21 1.11 10.84
N ALA A 344 -9.09 0.42 11.97
CA ALA A 344 -9.61 0.91 13.25
C ALA A 344 -8.75 2.07 13.82
N TRP A 345 -7.44 2.05 13.53
CA TRP A 345 -6.48 3.07 13.94
C TRP A 345 -5.55 3.42 12.80
N VAL A 346 -5.19 4.71 12.69
CA VAL A 346 -4.20 5.17 11.71
C VAL A 346 -3.23 6.17 12.34
N PHE A 347 -1.96 6.11 11.90
CA PHE A 347 -0.87 6.91 12.45
C PHE A 347 -0.13 7.63 11.31
N GLY A 348 0.07 8.94 11.46
CA GLY A 348 0.75 9.78 10.47
C GLY A 348 1.39 11.01 11.11
N ASN A 349 2.06 11.85 10.30
CA ASN A 349 2.72 13.05 10.79
C ASN A 349 2.63 14.25 9.82
N LYS A 350 1.89 14.10 8.71
CA LYS A 350 1.83 15.09 7.63
C LYS A 350 0.41 15.39 7.17
N ASP A 351 0.28 16.46 6.40
CA ASP A 351 -0.95 16.83 5.69
C ASP A 351 -1.40 15.75 4.69
N SER A 352 -0.46 15.05 4.05
CA SER A 352 -0.76 13.92 3.16
C SER A 352 -1.45 12.78 3.89
N ASP A 353 -1.06 12.49 5.14
CA ASP A 353 -1.71 11.49 5.99
C ASP A 353 -3.08 11.96 6.43
N ALA A 354 -3.17 13.20 6.89
CA ALA A 354 -4.41 13.79 7.36
C ALA A 354 -5.49 13.78 6.27
N LEU A 355 -5.11 14.14 5.04
CA LEU A 355 -6.01 14.09 3.88
C LEU A 355 -6.41 12.64 3.52
N ALA A 356 -5.44 11.71 3.53
CA ALA A 356 -5.71 10.31 3.21
C ALA A 356 -6.64 9.66 4.24
N PHE A 357 -6.46 9.94 5.53
CA PHE A 357 -7.30 9.40 6.61
C PHE A 357 -8.72 9.97 6.59
N ASP A 358 -8.87 11.26 6.24
CA ASP A 358 -10.18 11.87 6.06
C ASP A 358 -10.92 11.28 4.87
N ASN A 359 -10.25 11.15 3.72
CA ASN A 359 -10.78 10.50 2.52
C ASN A 359 -11.18 9.04 2.77
N ALA A 360 -10.43 8.33 3.61
CA ALA A 360 -10.73 6.95 4.02
C ALA A 360 -11.92 6.87 4.99
N MET A 361 -12.38 8.00 5.54
CA MET A 361 -13.46 8.08 6.52
C MET A 361 -13.19 7.21 7.76
N ILE A 362 -11.95 7.25 8.27
CA ILE A 362 -11.61 6.55 9.51
C ILE A 362 -12.44 7.13 10.66
N ASP A 363 -13.13 6.27 11.38
CA ASP A 363 -14.06 6.66 12.46
C ASP A 363 -13.86 5.74 13.68
N PRO A 364 -13.84 6.27 14.91
CA PRO A 364 -13.99 7.69 15.26
C PRO A 364 -12.77 8.54 14.86
N PRO A 365 -12.94 9.86 14.64
CA PRO A 365 -11.84 10.72 14.18
C PRO A 365 -10.63 10.79 15.10
N ASP A 366 -10.79 10.57 16.41
CA ASP A 366 -9.70 10.52 17.39
C ASP A 366 -8.81 9.27 17.27
N HIS A 367 -9.21 8.26 16.47
CA HIS A 367 -8.37 7.15 16.05
C HIS A 367 -7.42 7.51 14.88
N ARG A 368 -7.54 8.71 14.33
CA ARG A 368 -6.56 9.32 13.40
C ARG A 368 -5.51 10.02 14.23
N VAL A 369 -4.40 9.35 14.53
CA VAL A 369 -3.36 9.81 15.45
C VAL A 369 -2.21 10.46 14.67
N PHE A 370 -1.84 11.67 15.05
CA PHE A 370 -0.80 12.44 14.37
C PHE A 370 0.37 12.75 15.31
N PHE A 371 1.53 12.20 15.00
CA PHE A 371 2.75 12.46 15.75
C PHE A 371 3.30 13.85 15.44
N GLN A 372 3.30 14.74 16.44
CA GLN A 372 3.85 16.11 16.40
C GLN A 372 3.33 17.00 15.25
N TYR A 373 2.27 16.60 14.57
CA TYR A 373 1.66 17.38 13.49
C TYR A 373 0.70 18.44 14.05
N THR A 374 0.78 19.69 13.53
CA THR A 374 0.09 20.87 14.09
C THR A 374 -0.95 21.49 13.18
N ASP A 375 -0.99 21.11 11.90
CA ASP A 375 -1.90 21.70 10.93
C ASP A 375 -3.29 21.02 10.97
N ALA A 376 -4.02 21.02 9.88
CA ALA A 376 -5.38 20.50 9.84
C ALA A 376 -5.41 18.97 9.97
N THR A 377 -5.92 18.45 11.09
CA THR A 377 -6.03 17.01 11.37
C THR A 377 -7.38 16.41 10.97
N TYR A 378 -8.28 17.21 10.39
CA TYR A 378 -9.65 16.80 9.99
C TYR A 378 -10.38 16.05 11.12
N GLY A 379 -10.26 16.53 12.36
CA GLY A 379 -10.86 15.92 13.54
C GLY A 379 -10.00 14.86 14.24
N GLY A 380 -8.86 14.48 13.67
CA GLY A 380 -7.92 13.60 14.33
C GLY A 380 -7.17 14.28 15.48
N ARG A 381 -6.52 13.47 16.31
CA ARG A 381 -5.79 13.95 17.49
C ARG A 381 -4.28 13.99 17.27
N ARG A 382 -3.65 15.00 17.82
CA ARG A 382 -2.20 15.10 17.90
C ARG A 382 -1.69 14.43 19.18
N ILE A 383 -0.54 13.78 19.07
CA ILE A 383 0.31 13.36 20.18
C ILE A 383 1.69 13.99 20.08
N ASP A 384 2.35 14.23 21.19
CA ASP A 384 3.75 14.68 21.24
C ASP A 384 4.71 13.51 21.52
N SER A 385 4.18 12.42 22.06
CA SER A 385 4.89 11.17 22.36
C SER A 385 3.96 9.97 22.23
N TYR A 386 4.46 8.85 21.70
CA TYR A 386 3.72 7.58 21.72
C TYR A 386 3.44 7.03 23.11
N GLU A 387 4.17 7.50 24.14
CA GLU A 387 3.90 7.18 25.54
C GLU A 387 2.46 7.54 25.96
N GLU A 388 1.88 8.60 25.36
CA GLU A 388 0.51 9.04 25.62
C GLU A 388 -0.55 7.98 25.25
N LEU A 389 -0.23 7.06 24.34
CA LEU A 389 -1.14 6.02 23.87
C LEU A 389 -1.09 4.77 24.73
N LEU A 390 -0.02 4.52 25.48
CA LEU A 390 0.19 3.26 26.18
C LEU A 390 -0.94 2.95 27.17
N ALA A 391 -1.30 3.93 28.00
CA ALA A 391 -2.35 3.74 29.01
C ALA A 391 -3.74 3.51 28.38
N GLU A 392 -4.01 4.13 27.24
CA GLU A 392 -5.25 3.95 26.50
C GLU A 392 -5.31 2.56 25.85
N PHE A 393 -4.23 2.17 25.14
CA PHE A 393 -4.18 0.87 24.47
C PHE A 393 -4.16 -0.30 25.46
N GLU A 394 -3.59 -0.12 26.67
CA GLU A 394 -3.70 -1.09 27.77
C GLU A 394 -5.16 -1.37 28.14
N LEU A 395 -6.00 -0.33 28.12
CA LEU A 395 -7.43 -0.42 28.50
C LEU A 395 -8.33 -0.90 27.36
N LEU A 396 -7.84 -0.97 26.12
CA LEU A 396 -8.62 -1.54 25.02
C LEU A 396 -8.99 -3.00 25.34
N PRO A 397 -10.20 -3.42 24.96
CA PRO A 397 -10.59 -4.82 25.09
C PRO A 397 -9.62 -5.70 24.27
N ASP A 398 -9.31 -6.85 24.81
CA ASP A 398 -8.64 -7.89 24.02
C ASP A 398 -9.67 -8.48 23.06
N LEU A 399 -9.48 -8.22 21.77
CA LEU A 399 -10.40 -8.69 20.72
C LEU A 399 -10.31 -10.21 20.55
N CYS A 400 -9.28 -10.84 21.11
CA CYS A 400 -9.02 -12.28 21.08
C CYS A 400 -9.56 -13.03 22.30
N ASP A 401 -9.96 -12.33 23.34
CA ASP A 401 -10.54 -12.95 24.53
C ASP A 401 -12.08 -12.91 24.43
N PRO A 402 -12.79 -14.06 24.34
CA PRO A 402 -14.22 -14.12 24.09
C PRO A 402 -15.10 -13.63 25.25
#